data_5b76e67bbddcfef890c0f32c01a28f53
#
_entry.id   5b76e67bbddcfef890c0f32c01a28f53
#
_cell.length_a   1.000
_cell.length_b   1.000
_cell.length_c   1.000
_cell.angle_alpha   90.00
_cell.angle_beta   90.00
_cell.angle_gamma   90.00
#
_symmetry.space_group_name_H-M   'P 1'
#
loop_
_entity.id
_entity.type
_entity.pdbx_description
1 polymer ?
#
loop_
_entity_poly.entity_id
_entity_poly.type
_entity_poly.pdbx_seq_one_letter_code
_entity_poly.pdbx_strand_id
1 'polypeptide(L)'
;MSHSQSGIYPFQTAALSRKGIAGIVAIEPGACPEPTADMTPYAGLPILVLWGDYVDEFPRWAPRLKNCRAFVAAANAAGAKAEMLVLPEIGIKGNSHMLMQDDNSLDIADLLIDWIGKHVATAE
;
A
#
# COMPACT_ATOMS: atom_id res chain seq x y z
N MET A 1 4.27 7.48 3.89
CA MET A 1 3.19 7.41 2.89
C MET A 1 3.71 7.81 1.53
N SER A 2 3.31 7.12 0.49
CA SER A 2 3.78 7.35 -0.88
C SER A 2 2.65 7.16 -1.88
N HIS A 3 2.85 7.68 -3.10
CA HIS A 3 1.88 7.61 -4.17
C HIS A 3 2.56 7.39 -5.52
N SER A 4 1.95 6.58 -6.39
CA SER A 4 2.33 6.41 -7.78
C SER A 4 3.79 5.96 -7.97
N GLN A 5 4.57 6.65 -8.78
CA GLN A 5 5.96 6.31 -9.07
C GLN A 5 6.83 6.25 -7.80
N SER A 6 6.58 7.12 -6.83
CA SER A 6 7.29 7.10 -5.55
C SER A 6 6.84 5.97 -4.61
N GLY A 7 5.83 5.21 -4.98
CA GLY A 7 5.25 4.16 -4.15
C GLY A 7 6.21 3.05 -3.74
N ILE A 8 7.23 2.77 -4.55
CA ILE A 8 8.24 1.74 -4.25
C ILE A 8 9.29 2.21 -3.24
N TYR A 9 9.54 3.51 -3.12
CA TYR A 9 10.67 4.02 -2.33
C TYR A 9 10.61 3.70 -0.83
N PRO A 10 9.45 3.78 -0.14
CA PRO A 10 9.37 3.37 1.27
C PRO A 10 9.77 1.90 1.48
N PHE A 11 9.43 1.03 0.54
CA PHE A 11 9.81 -0.38 0.60
C PHE A 11 11.32 -0.56 0.45
N GLN A 12 11.92 0.13 -0.51
CA GLN A 12 13.38 0.12 -0.72
C GLN A 12 14.12 0.68 0.49
N THR A 13 13.59 1.75 1.10
CA THR A 13 14.16 2.34 2.30
C THR A 13 14.09 1.35 3.48
N ALA A 14 12.96 0.70 3.70
CA ALA A 14 12.78 -0.30 4.76
C ALA A 14 13.70 -1.50 4.56
N ALA A 15 13.97 -1.90 3.31
CA ALA A 15 14.89 -2.98 2.98
C ALA A 15 16.33 -2.64 3.36
N LEU A 16 16.70 -1.36 3.34
CA LEU A 16 18.03 -0.89 3.75
C LEU A 16 18.12 -0.68 5.28
N SER A 17 17.09 -0.10 5.89
CA SER A 17 17.03 0.14 7.32
C SER A 17 15.59 0.37 7.77
N ARG A 18 15.20 -0.31 8.85
CA ARG A 18 13.90 -0.15 9.51
C ARG A 18 13.88 1.03 10.50
N LYS A 19 15.03 1.64 10.75
CA LYS A 19 15.14 2.71 11.76
C LYS A 19 14.23 3.88 11.42
N GLY A 20 13.32 4.21 12.35
CA GLY A 20 12.38 5.32 12.19
C GLY A 20 11.16 5.02 11.31
N ILE A 21 11.00 3.78 10.81
CA ILE A 21 9.85 3.40 10.00
C ILE A 21 8.88 2.61 10.87
N ALA A 22 7.72 3.21 11.17
CA ALA A 22 6.66 2.61 11.97
C ALA A 22 5.61 1.87 11.14
N GLY A 23 5.47 2.20 9.86
CA GLY A 23 4.54 1.59 8.92
C GLY A 23 4.70 2.18 7.53
N ILE A 24 4.10 1.53 6.55
CA ILE A 24 4.09 1.99 5.15
C ILE A 24 2.65 2.07 4.66
N VAL A 25 2.30 3.19 4.05
CA VAL A 25 1.07 3.35 3.28
C VAL A 25 1.47 3.72 1.85
N ALA A 26 1.18 2.83 0.90
CA ALA A 26 1.46 3.02 -0.51
C ALA A 26 0.14 3.12 -1.28
N ILE A 27 -0.09 4.26 -1.92
CA ILE A 27 -1.31 4.54 -2.68
C ILE A 27 -1.00 4.39 -4.16
N GLU A 28 -1.69 3.45 -4.81
CA GLU A 28 -1.51 3.13 -6.24
C GLU A 28 -0.02 3.12 -6.65
N PRO A 29 0.81 2.30 -5.98
CA PRO A 29 2.25 2.35 -6.22
C PRO A 29 2.60 1.90 -7.64
N GLY A 30 3.59 2.55 -8.23
CA GLY A 30 4.11 2.17 -9.54
C GLY A 30 4.77 0.78 -9.55
N ALA A 31 5.17 0.30 -8.39
CA ALA A 31 5.64 -1.08 -8.17
C ALA A 31 5.54 -1.42 -6.69
N CYS A 32 5.33 -2.69 -6.39
CA CYS A 32 5.64 -3.30 -5.10
C CYS A 32 6.92 -4.14 -5.23
N PRO A 33 7.59 -4.48 -4.13
CA PRO A 33 8.73 -5.38 -4.19
C PRO A 33 8.38 -6.71 -4.88
N GLU A 34 9.34 -7.30 -5.56
CA GLU A 34 9.16 -8.61 -6.18
C GLU A 34 8.85 -9.66 -5.09
N PRO A 35 7.82 -10.52 -5.29
CA PRO A 35 7.43 -11.50 -4.28
C PRO A 35 8.53 -12.51 -3.94
N THR A 36 9.48 -12.70 -4.84
CA THR A 36 10.63 -13.60 -4.68
C THR A 36 11.83 -12.96 -3.97
N ALA A 37 11.76 -11.66 -3.69
CA ALA A 37 12.80 -10.96 -2.93
C ALA A 37 12.79 -11.38 -1.46
N ASP A 38 13.84 -11.01 -0.73
CA ASP A 38 13.89 -11.19 0.71
C ASP A 38 12.82 -10.32 1.39
N MET A 39 11.88 -10.96 2.06
CA MET A 39 10.77 -10.31 2.77
C MET A 39 11.06 -10.06 4.25
N THR A 40 12.21 -10.52 4.77
CA THR A 40 12.54 -10.34 6.19
C THR A 40 12.56 -8.88 6.66
N PRO A 41 12.93 -7.89 5.81
CA PRO A 41 12.85 -6.48 6.21
C PRO A 41 11.45 -6.01 6.61
N TYR A 42 10.40 -6.70 6.16
CA TYR A 42 9.01 -6.31 6.41
C TYR A 42 8.38 -7.02 7.60
N ALA A 43 9.08 -7.95 8.24
CA ALA A 43 8.55 -8.70 9.38
C ALA A 43 8.06 -7.77 10.50
N GLY A 44 6.81 -7.97 10.94
CA GLY A 44 6.16 -7.15 11.96
C GLY A 44 5.76 -5.74 11.53
N LEU A 45 6.05 -5.34 10.29
CA LEU A 45 5.75 -3.99 9.79
C LEU A 45 4.30 -3.89 9.32
N PRO A 46 3.52 -2.92 9.84
CA PRO A 46 2.22 -2.59 9.27
C PRO A 46 2.38 -1.98 7.88
N ILE A 47 1.71 -2.56 6.90
CA ILE A 47 1.76 -2.10 5.50
C ILE A 47 0.34 -2.05 4.96
N LEU A 48 -0.04 -0.93 4.38
CA LEU A 48 -1.26 -0.78 3.59
C LEU A 48 -0.91 -0.43 2.16
N VAL A 49 -1.40 -1.24 1.21
CA VAL A 49 -1.36 -0.92 -0.21
C VAL A 49 -2.79 -0.61 -0.65
N LEU A 50 -3.04 0.63 -1.03
CA LEU A 50 -4.38 1.13 -1.39
C LEU A 50 -4.48 1.34 -2.89
N TRP A 51 -5.56 0.83 -3.48
CA TRP A 51 -5.87 0.97 -4.90
C TRP A 51 -7.27 1.56 -5.09
N GLY A 52 -7.38 2.46 -6.08
CA GLY A 52 -8.65 3.03 -6.53
C GLY A 52 -9.37 2.16 -7.54
N ASP A 53 -10.15 2.80 -8.41
CA ASP A 53 -10.95 2.14 -9.44
C ASP A 53 -10.25 2.17 -10.81
N TYR A 54 -10.86 1.51 -11.80
CA TYR A 54 -10.46 1.51 -13.21
C TYR A 54 -9.07 0.91 -13.51
N VAL A 55 -8.44 0.25 -12.56
CA VAL A 55 -7.07 -0.29 -12.71
C VAL A 55 -6.99 -1.30 -13.85
N ASP A 56 -8.03 -2.15 -13.98
CA ASP A 56 -8.09 -3.18 -15.02
C ASP A 56 -8.30 -2.61 -16.43
N GLU A 57 -8.75 -1.36 -16.55
CA GLU A 57 -8.94 -0.68 -17.82
C GLU A 57 -7.63 -0.17 -18.43
N PHE A 58 -6.57 -0.13 -17.63
CA PHE A 58 -5.26 0.37 -18.07
C PHE A 58 -4.24 -0.76 -18.10
N PRO A 59 -3.76 -1.17 -19.29
CA PRO A 59 -2.81 -2.29 -19.43
C PRO A 59 -1.52 -2.15 -18.61
N ARG A 60 -1.12 -0.93 -18.29
CA ARG A 60 0.07 -0.67 -17.46
C ARG A 60 -0.16 -0.93 -15.98
N TRP A 61 -1.40 -0.80 -15.49
CA TRP A 61 -1.69 -0.83 -14.06
C TRP A 61 -2.18 -2.18 -13.57
N ALA A 62 -2.90 -2.92 -14.37
CA ALA A 62 -3.39 -4.25 -13.99
C ALA A 62 -2.26 -5.20 -13.53
N PRO A 63 -1.11 -5.30 -14.22
CA PRO A 63 0.01 -6.12 -13.75
C PRO A 63 0.61 -5.62 -12.44
N ARG A 64 0.58 -4.33 -12.18
CA ARG A 64 1.09 -3.73 -10.94
C ARG A 64 0.21 -4.07 -9.75
N LEU A 65 -1.09 -4.01 -9.91
CA LEU A 65 -2.06 -4.47 -8.90
C LEU A 65 -1.81 -5.94 -8.56
N LYS A 66 -1.65 -6.78 -9.57
CA LYS A 66 -1.36 -8.21 -9.39
C LYS A 66 -0.03 -8.44 -8.65
N ASN A 67 1.01 -7.72 -9.02
CA ASN A 67 2.30 -7.76 -8.34
C ASN A 67 2.17 -7.38 -6.86
N CYS A 68 1.42 -6.32 -6.56
CA CYS A 68 1.21 -5.90 -5.17
C CYS A 68 0.43 -6.93 -4.36
N ARG A 69 -0.57 -7.61 -4.94
CA ARG A 69 -1.25 -8.71 -4.26
C ARG A 69 -0.29 -9.85 -3.92
N ALA A 70 0.56 -10.21 -4.84
CA ALA A 70 1.58 -11.24 -4.62
C ALA A 70 2.61 -10.82 -3.56
N PHE A 71 3.03 -9.56 -3.60
CA PHE A 71 3.91 -9.00 -2.57
C PHE A 71 3.28 -9.08 -1.17
N VAL A 72 2.03 -8.64 -1.03
CA VAL A 72 1.34 -8.67 0.27
C VAL A 72 1.27 -10.09 0.82
N ALA A 73 0.97 -11.07 -0.01
CA ALA A 73 0.95 -12.48 0.39
C ALA A 73 2.35 -12.97 0.84
N ALA A 74 3.38 -12.65 0.07
CA ALA A 74 4.76 -13.04 0.40
C ALA A 74 5.28 -12.35 1.68
N ALA A 75 4.98 -11.06 1.84
CA ALA A 75 5.37 -10.31 3.04
C ALA A 75 4.70 -10.88 4.30
N ASN A 76 3.41 -11.20 4.23
CA ASN A 76 2.69 -11.80 5.35
C ASN A 76 3.21 -13.20 5.68
N ALA A 77 3.61 -13.99 4.69
CA ALA A 77 4.24 -15.29 4.91
C ALA A 77 5.57 -15.15 5.68
N ALA A 78 6.25 -14.00 5.55
CA ALA A 78 7.47 -13.67 6.28
C ALA A 78 7.24 -12.91 7.60
N GLY A 79 5.98 -12.77 8.03
CA GLY A 79 5.62 -12.16 9.31
C GLY A 79 5.25 -10.69 9.26
N ALA A 80 5.11 -10.07 8.10
CA ALA A 80 4.59 -8.71 7.98
C ALA A 80 3.11 -8.63 8.37
N LYS A 81 2.63 -7.41 8.60
CA LYS A 81 1.22 -7.09 8.83
C LYS A 81 0.72 -6.26 7.66
N ALA A 82 0.65 -6.89 6.49
CA ALA A 82 0.33 -6.22 5.24
C ALA A 82 -1.13 -6.43 4.84
N GLU A 83 -1.76 -5.38 4.37
CA GLU A 83 -3.11 -5.40 3.81
C GLU A 83 -3.12 -4.80 2.41
N MET A 84 -3.94 -5.37 1.56
CA MET A 84 -4.28 -4.85 0.25
C MET A 84 -5.72 -4.36 0.29
N LEU A 85 -5.93 -3.08 0.03
CA LEU A 85 -7.25 -2.48 0.00
C LEU A 85 -7.54 -1.95 -1.40
N VAL A 86 -8.47 -2.58 -2.08
CA VAL A 86 -8.95 -2.15 -3.39
C VAL A 86 -10.34 -1.55 -3.20
N LEU A 87 -10.46 -0.23 -3.35
CA LEU A 87 -11.67 0.50 -2.98
C LEU A 87 -12.97 -0.05 -3.59
N PRO A 88 -13.02 -0.42 -4.88
CA PRO A 88 -14.24 -1.02 -5.44
C PRO A 88 -14.67 -2.32 -4.74
N GLU A 89 -13.72 -3.10 -4.21
CA GLU A 89 -14.03 -4.35 -3.50
C GLU A 89 -14.74 -4.11 -2.16
N ILE A 90 -14.65 -2.91 -1.61
CA ILE A 90 -15.37 -2.50 -0.39
C ILE A 90 -16.51 -1.53 -0.68
N GLY A 91 -16.94 -1.43 -1.94
CA GLY A 91 -18.10 -0.61 -2.34
C GLY A 91 -17.81 0.85 -2.62
N ILE A 92 -16.55 1.29 -2.60
CA ILE A 92 -16.14 2.65 -2.93
C ILE A 92 -15.66 2.68 -4.38
N LYS A 93 -16.50 3.19 -5.27
CA LYS A 93 -16.26 3.17 -6.72
C LYS A 93 -15.98 4.56 -7.26
N GLY A 94 -15.31 4.61 -8.41
CA GLY A 94 -15.11 5.83 -9.18
C GLY A 94 -13.83 6.60 -8.86
N ASN A 95 -12.99 6.12 -7.94
CA ASN A 95 -11.74 6.81 -7.63
C ASN A 95 -10.73 6.68 -8.76
N SER A 96 -10.14 7.81 -9.13
CA SER A 96 -9.05 7.91 -10.10
C SER A 96 -7.71 7.51 -9.48
N HIS A 97 -6.67 7.51 -10.31
CA HIS A 97 -5.28 7.38 -9.84
C HIS A 97 -4.88 8.50 -8.87
N MET A 98 -5.51 9.65 -8.98
CA MET A 98 -5.27 10.83 -8.13
C MET A 98 -6.34 10.93 -7.03
N LEU A 99 -6.44 9.92 -6.19
CA LEU A 99 -7.46 9.82 -5.14
C LEU A 99 -7.53 11.06 -4.24
N MET A 100 -6.40 11.72 -4.03
CA MET A 100 -6.32 12.94 -3.22
C MET A 100 -6.98 14.15 -3.89
N GLN A 101 -7.34 14.07 -5.16
CA GLN A 101 -8.03 15.12 -5.93
C GLN A 101 -9.49 14.77 -6.26
N ASP A 102 -9.91 13.54 -5.94
CA ASP A 102 -11.29 13.12 -6.18
C ASP A 102 -12.24 13.75 -5.16
N ASP A 103 -13.53 13.80 -5.50
CA ASP A 103 -14.57 14.43 -4.66
C ASP A 103 -14.67 13.80 -3.27
N ASN A 104 -14.38 12.51 -3.15
CA ASN A 104 -14.40 11.77 -1.89
C ASN A 104 -13.04 11.73 -1.18
N SER A 105 -12.11 12.61 -1.53
CA SER A 105 -10.74 12.60 -0.98
C SER A 105 -10.70 12.66 0.54
N LEU A 106 -11.62 13.38 1.18
CA LEU A 106 -11.67 13.46 2.64
C LEU A 106 -12.14 12.14 3.28
N ASP A 107 -13.05 11.43 2.64
CA ASP A 107 -13.48 10.09 3.10
C ASP A 107 -12.31 9.09 3.00
N ILE A 108 -11.52 9.16 1.93
CA ILE A 108 -10.32 8.35 1.78
C ILE A 108 -9.28 8.73 2.83
N ALA A 109 -9.10 10.01 3.10
CA ALA A 109 -8.19 10.47 4.16
C ALA A 109 -8.61 9.92 5.53
N ASP A 110 -9.91 9.95 5.86
CA ASP A 110 -10.43 9.39 7.10
C ASP A 110 -10.17 7.89 7.22
N LEU A 111 -10.34 7.16 6.12
CA LEU A 111 -10.03 5.73 6.06
C LEU A 111 -8.55 5.46 6.37
N LEU A 112 -7.65 6.25 5.79
CA LEU A 112 -6.21 6.11 6.02
C LEU A 112 -5.82 6.48 7.46
N ILE A 113 -6.38 7.55 8.00
CA ILE A 113 -6.14 7.99 9.39
C ILE A 113 -6.62 6.90 10.36
N ASP A 114 -7.80 6.33 10.12
CA ASP A 114 -8.35 5.25 10.94
C ASP A 114 -7.47 4.00 10.88
N TRP A 115 -7.01 3.62 9.69
CA TRP A 115 -6.11 2.49 9.52
C TRP A 115 -4.79 2.71 10.27
N ILE A 116 -4.19 3.89 10.13
CA ILE A 116 -2.94 4.25 10.82
C ILE A 116 -3.13 4.17 12.33
N GLY A 117 -4.24 4.74 12.84
CA GLY A 117 -4.54 4.72 14.26
C GLY A 117 -4.71 3.32 14.85
N LYS A 118 -5.21 2.38 14.04
CA LYS A 118 -5.42 0.98 14.48
C LYS A 118 -4.19 0.11 14.39
N HIS A 119 -3.29 0.37 13.45
CA HIS A 119 -2.23 -0.57 13.08
C HIS A 119 -0.83 -0.06 13.37
N VAL A 120 -0.62 1.26 13.40
CA VAL A 120 0.71 1.83 13.61
C VAL A 120 0.86 2.24 15.07
N ALA A 121 1.85 1.66 15.74
CA ALA A 121 2.15 2.01 17.14
C ALA A 121 2.59 3.47 17.23
N THR A 122 1.96 4.22 18.12
CA THR A 122 2.42 5.57 18.45
C THR A 122 3.71 5.48 19.27
N ALA A 123 4.69 6.31 18.91
CA ALA A 123 5.86 6.51 19.76
C ALA A 123 5.40 7.24 21.03
N GLU A 124 5.63 6.61 22.19
CA GLU A 124 5.47 7.25 23.49
C GLU A 124 6.78 7.89 23.93
#